data_cf4e73306f03597a4db6280c708c53cf
#
_entry.id   cf4e73306f03597a4db6280c708c53cf
#
_cell.length_a   1.000
_cell.length_b   1.000
_cell.length_c   1.000
_cell.angle_alpha   90.00
_cell.angle_beta   90.00
_cell.angle_gamma   90.00
#
_symmetry.space_group_name_H-M   'P 1'
#
loop_
_entity.id
_entity.type
_entity.pdbx_description
1 polymer ?
#
loop_
_entity_poly.entity_id
_entity_poly.type
_entity_poly.pdbx_seq_one_letter_code
_entity_poly.pdbx_strand_id
1 'polypeptide(L)'
;MSLNLQQAQHCAKVFEDYFGNFNRIDEYMREQKLNALAEMPFSLPGCGPEEDLFSDFTMNPQDMEFEVVELESPRWQLYLDIISSHNNLSSPGRNVRLAVLEKKTQKWVGFIRLGSPTIMMKPRNQLLGCVMTNELETAQSFNRATAMGFVIVPAQPFGFNYLGGKLLAAICCSHEVREILNKKYKMNTCLFETTSLYGTTKAISQYDGMKPYLRFGGVTESNFLPMMHGKPYEDLKNYVEDIVGQFVPADASSRKLKISTTIIAMTKASLKNHKSDYDSFMNTIEKAKGLTEQKRYYYSNYGFSNFKDVVLGKTDKLIKDKENYDKFHLVNLVEWWRKKACSRYATLQAEN
;
A
#
# COMPACT_ATOMS: atom_id res chain seq x y z
N MET A 1 10.10 29.62 -17.61
CA MET A 1 9.62 29.96 -16.25
C MET A 1 10.82 29.88 -15.33
N SER A 2 11.17 30.95 -14.63
CA SER A 2 12.30 30.99 -13.72
C SER A 2 11.93 31.76 -12.46
N LEU A 3 12.46 31.34 -11.34
CA LEU A 3 12.40 32.08 -10.06
C LEU A 3 13.59 33.02 -9.98
N ASN A 4 13.45 34.18 -9.33
CA ASN A 4 14.62 34.94 -8.93
C ASN A 4 15.31 34.31 -7.71
N LEU A 5 16.47 34.84 -7.31
CA LEU A 5 17.25 34.27 -6.21
C LEU A 5 16.47 34.19 -4.89
N GLN A 6 15.80 35.25 -4.47
CA GLN A 6 15.06 35.30 -3.21
C GLN A 6 13.88 34.30 -3.22
N GLN A 7 13.19 34.18 -4.35
CA GLN A 7 12.11 33.24 -4.53
C GLN A 7 12.60 31.78 -4.47
N ALA A 8 13.74 31.51 -5.08
CA ALA A 8 14.35 30.18 -5.04
C ALA A 8 14.86 29.83 -3.62
N GLN A 9 15.46 30.80 -2.90
CA GLN A 9 15.84 30.62 -1.51
C GLN A 9 14.63 30.35 -0.61
N HIS A 10 13.51 31.06 -0.83
CA HIS A 10 12.27 30.77 -0.11
C HIS A 10 11.78 29.34 -0.38
N CYS A 11 11.72 28.91 -1.63
CA CYS A 11 11.33 27.54 -1.96
C CYS A 11 12.27 26.52 -1.30
N ALA A 12 13.59 26.72 -1.38
CA ALA A 12 14.57 25.85 -0.75
C ALA A 12 14.34 25.74 0.76
N LYS A 13 14.11 26.86 1.43
CA LYS A 13 13.82 26.92 2.86
C LYS A 13 12.56 26.13 3.23
N VAL A 14 11.48 26.23 2.45
CA VAL A 14 10.26 25.46 2.68
C VAL A 14 10.53 23.94 2.58
N PHE A 15 11.35 23.51 1.61
CA PHE A 15 11.77 22.09 1.51
C PHE A 15 12.64 21.67 2.69
N GLU A 16 13.58 22.51 3.14
CA GLU A 16 14.44 22.26 4.30
C GLU A 16 13.62 22.12 5.58
N ASP A 17 12.70 23.05 5.83
CA ASP A 17 11.84 23.03 7.01
C ASP A 17 10.93 21.82 7.04
N TYR A 18 10.43 21.37 5.88
CA TYR A 18 9.55 20.23 5.78
C TYR A 18 10.28 18.89 5.94
N PHE A 19 11.35 18.66 5.18
CA PHE A 19 12.07 17.38 5.16
C PHE A 19 13.16 17.26 6.22
N GLY A 20 13.65 18.40 6.74
CA GLY A 20 14.69 18.44 7.77
C GLY A 20 14.33 17.70 9.06
N ASN A 21 13.04 17.61 9.38
CA ASN A 21 12.52 16.98 10.59
C ASN A 21 12.41 15.45 10.50
N PHE A 22 12.60 14.85 9.32
CA PHE A 22 12.46 13.41 9.13
C PHE A 22 13.81 12.75 8.87
N ASN A 23 14.11 11.72 9.65
CA ASN A 23 15.27 10.85 9.43
C ASN A 23 14.86 9.54 8.74
N ARG A 24 13.59 9.15 8.84
CA ARG A 24 13.06 7.85 8.38
C ARG A 24 11.69 8.03 7.76
N ILE A 25 11.36 7.17 6.79
CA ILE A 25 10.08 7.20 6.09
C ILE A 25 8.87 6.99 7.01
N ASP A 26 9.01 6.17 8.04
CA ASP A 26 7.92 5.93 8.98
C ASP A 26 7.59 7.13 9.87
N GLU A 27 8.58 7.95 10.22
CA GLU A 27 8.36 9.23 10.92
C GLU A 27 7.54 10.17 10.03
N TYR A 28 7.94 10.30 8.76
CA TYR A 28 7.21 11.08 7.77
C TYR A 28 5.76 10.59 7.60
N MET A 29 5.55 9.27 7.39
CA MET A 29 4.22 8.71 7.19
C MET A 29 3.34 8.83 8.42
N ARG A 30 3.93 8.72 9.62
CA ARG A 30 3.24 8.91 10.89
C ARG A 30 2.78 10.34 11.07
N GLU A 31 3.63 11.31 10.80
CA GLU A 31 3.29 12.73 10.88
C GLU A 31 2.13 13.07 9.94
N GLN A 32 2.16 12.59 8.69
CA GLN A 32 1.05 12.76 7.76
C GLN A 32 -0.27 12.17 8.29
N LYS A 33 -0.18 11.03 8.98
CA LYS A 33 -1.37 10.41 9.59
C LYS A 33 -1.90 11.21 10.78
N LEU A 34 -1.02 11.68 11.66
CA LEU A 34 -1.41 12.49 12.81
C LEU A 34 -2.09 13.80 12.38
N ASN A 35 -1.55 14.46 11.35
CA ASN A 35 -2.14 15.67 10.79
C ASN A 35 -3.56 15.41 10.22
N ALA A 36 -3.75 14.29 9.53
CA ALA A 36 -5.06 13.90 9.02
C ALA A 36 -6.06 13.57 10.15
N LEU A 37 -5.60 12.92 11.21
CA LEU A 37 -6.45 12.61 12.37
C LEU A 37 -6.86 13.86 13.15
N ALA A 38 -6.01 14.86 13.23
CA ALA A 38 -6.31 16.13 13.91
C ALA A 38 -7.46 16.91 13.22
N GLU A 39 -7.69 16.66 11.93
CA GLU A 39 -8.78 17.27 11.15
C GLU A 39 -10.08 16.44 11.20
N MET A 40 -10.05 15.23 11.79
CA MET A 40 -11.25 14.38 11.86
C MET A 40 -12.23 14.87 12.93
N PRO A 41 -13.55 14.72 12.69
CA PRO A 41 -14.55 15.01 13.72
C PRO A 41 -14.31 14.15 14.97
N PHE A 42 -14.46 14.75 16.13
CA PHE A 42 -14.37 14.04 17.41
C PHE A 42 -15.54 13.02 17.51
N SER A 43 -15.23 11.77 17.86
CA SER A 43 -16.23 10.76 18.21
C SER A 43 -16.18 10.46 19.72
N LEU A 44 -17.36 10.31 20.32
CA LEU A 44 -17.47 9.91 21.72
C LEU A 44 -17.20 8.42 21.88
N PRO A 45 -16.53 7.97 22.97
CA PRO A 45 -16.41 6.56 23.28
C PRO A 45 -17.78 5.88 23.35
N GLY A 46 -17.90 4.69 22.78
CA GLY A 46 -19.16 3.95 22.68
C GLY A 46 -20.12 4.41 21.59
N CYS A 47 -19.73 5.40 20.79
CA CYS A 47 -20.56 6.01 19.75
C CYS A 47 -19.83 6.18 18.44
N GLY A 48 -18.96 5.28 18.06
CA GLY A 48 -18.16 5.42 16.88
C GLY A 48 -17.86 4.11 16.16
N PRO A 49 -17.26 4.15 14.97
CA PRO A 49 -16.92 2.96 14.21
C PRO A 49 -15.90 2.05 14.93
N GLU A 50 -15.13 2.54 15.89
CA GLU A 50 -14.24 1.74 16.73
C GLU A 50 -14.98 0.65 17.51
N GLU A 51 -16.24 0.86 17.89
CA GLU A 51 -17.07 -0.13 18.56
C GLU A 51 -17.39 -1.35 17.68
N ASP A 52 -17.30 -1.18 16.37
CA ASP A 52 -17.48 -2.28 15.41
C ASP A 52 -16.20 -3.12 15.23
N LEU A 53 -15.07 -2.69 15.78
CA LEU A 53 -13.79 -3.39 15.65
C LEU A 53 -13.67 -4.50 16.69
N PHE A 54 -13.03 -5.59 16.31
CA PHE A 54 -12.79 -6.73 17.18
C PHE A 54 -11.90 -6.33 18.37
N SER A 55 -12.38 -6.57 19.57
CA SER A 55 -11.73 -6.21 20.84
C SER A 55 -11.72 -7.33 21.88
N ASP A 56 -12.24 -8.52 21.56
CA ASP A 56 -12.23 -9.67 22.49
C ASP A 56 -10.86 -10.40 22.40
N PHE A 57 -10.04 -10.20 23.44
CA PHE A 57 -8.72 -10.82 23.54
C PHE A 57 -8.71 -12.13 24.32
N THR A 58 -9.86 -12.60 24.76
CA THR A 58 -10.04 -13.88 25.46
C THR A 58 -10.46 -15.01 24.52
N MET A 59 -10.98 -14.66 23.35
CA MET A 59 -11.47 -15.61 22.36
C MET A 59 -10.34 -16.48 21.82
N ASN A 60 -10.50 -17.80 21.90
CA ASN A 60 -9.53 -18.73 21.34
C ASN A 60 -9.57 -18.69 19.80
N PRO A 61 -8.43 -18.58 19.10
CA PRO A 61 -8.39 -18.61 17.62
C PRO A 61 -9.03 -19.87 17.02
N GLN A 62 -9.07 -20.98 17.75
CA GLN A 62 -9.74 -22.22 17.32
C GLN A 62 -11.25 -22.03 17.09
N ASP A 63 -11.87 -21.10 17.81
CA ASP A 63 -13.29 -20.84 17.76
C ASP A 63 -13.71 -19.74 16.80
N MET A 64 -12.74 -19.07 16.18
CA MET A 64 -12.99 -17.94 15.26
C MET A 64 -13.45 -18.43 13.89
N GLU A 65 -14.46 -17.76 13.36
CA GLU A 65 -14.96 -17.95 11.99
C GLU A 65 -15.01 -16.60 11.26
N PHE A 66 -14.64 -16.60 9.99
CA PHE A 66 -14.54 -15.35 9.24
C PHE A 66 -15.47 -15.33 8.03
N GLU A 67 -15.92 -14.13 7.72
CA GLU A 67 -16.63 -13.79 6.51
C GLU A 67 -15.96 -12.60 5.84
N VAL A 68 -15.88 -12.63 4.50
CA VAL A 68 -15.33 -11.55 3.69
C VAL A 68 -16.47 -10.80 3.03
N VAL A 69 -16.58 -9.52 3.32
CA VAL A 69 -17.68 -8.66 2.86
C VAL A 69 -17.14 -7.51 2.04
N GLU A 70 -17.77 -7.21 0.90
CA GLU A 70 -17.47 -5.99 0.16
C GLU A 70 -18.24 -4.82 0.81
N LEU A 71 -17.51 -3.76 1.19
CA LEU A 71 -18.10 -2.55 1.76
C LEU A 71 -18.03 -1.36 0.79
N GLU A 72 -19.04 -0.50 0.87
CA GLU A 72 -19.05 0.76 0.16
C GLU A 72 -17.97 1.72 0.66
N SER A 73 -17.53 2.59 -0.25
CA SER A 73 -16.38 3.47 -0.04
C SER A 73 -16.43 4.32 1.23
N PRO A 74 -17.52 5.06 1.53
CA PRO A 74 -17.53 5.93 2.70
C PRO A 74 -17.38 5.16 4.01
N ARG A 75 -18.13 4.06 4.17
CA ARG A 75 -18.08 3.23 5.37
C ARG A 75 -16.73 2.55 5.55
N TRP A 76 -16.19 1.97 4.46
CA TRP A 76 -14.88 1.31 4.48
C TRP A 76 -13.76 2.29 4.84
N GLN A 77 -13.81 3.52 4.29
CA GLN A 77 -12.79 4.54 4.56
C GLN A 77 -12.80 4.98 6.02
N LEU A 78 -13.97 5.13 6.62
CA LEU A 78 -14.11 5.52 8.03
C LEU A 78 -13.36 4.56 8.97
N TYR A 79 -13.51 3.24 8.77
CA TYR A 79 -12.76 2.25 9.55
C TYR A 79 -11.25 2.31 9.26
N LEU A 80 -10.88 2.44 8.00
CA LEU A 80 -9.47 2.51 7.61
C LEU A 80 -8.77 3.71 8.24
N ASP A 81 -9.45 4.84 8.31
CA ASP A 81 -8.91 6.06 8.91
C ASP A 81 -8.59 5.89 10.40
N ILE A 82 -9.31 5.01 11.10
CA ILE A 82 -9.04 4.66 12.50
C ILE A 82 -7.85 3.68 12.61
N ILE A 83 -7.83 2.61 11.84
CA ILE A 83 -6.90 1.50 12.06
C ILE A 83 -5.57 1.61 11.31
N SER A 84 -5.51 2.39 10.24
CA SER A 84 -4.30 2.50 9.40
C SER A 84 -3.25 3.39 10.07
N SER A 85 -2.00 2.95 10.06
CA SER A 85 -0.85 3.71 10.57
C SER A 85 -0.35 4.80 9.61
N HIS A 86 -0.89 4.86 8.40
CA HIS A 86 -0.54 5.87 7.40
C HIS A 86 -1.70 6.16 6.46
N ASN A 87 -1.66 7.32 5.80
CA ASN A 87 -2.70 7.70 4.85
C ASN A 87 -2.62 6.84 3.59
N ASN A 88 -3.76 6.30 3.18
CA ASN A 88 -3.89 5.53 1.95
C ASN A 88 -4.53 6.40 0.87
N LEU A 89 -3.71 6.87 -0.05
CA LEU A 89 -4.21 7.61 -1.21
C LEU A 89 -4.98 6.67 -2.14
N SER A 90 -6.04 7.19 -2.76
CA SER A 90 -6.75 6.44 -3.80
C SER A 90 -5.81 6.24 -4.99
N SER A 91 -5.81 5.04 -5.56
CA SER A 91 -5.14 4.74 -6.82
C SER A 91 -6.17 4.65 -7.95
N PRO A 92 -5.84 5.15 -9.15
CA PRO A 92 -6.72 5.02 -10.30
C PRO A 92 -6.90 3.55 -10.71
N GLY A 93 -8.01 3.25 -11.37
CA GLY A 93 -8.31 1.93 -11.88
C GLY A 93 -9.27 1.13 -11.00
N ARG A 94 -9.15 -0.20 -11.07
CA ARG A 94 -10.01 -1.11 -10.30
C ARG A 94 -9.85 -0.88 -8.80
N ASN A 95 -10.95 -1.06 -8.08
CA ASN A 95 -10.98 -0.86 -6.64
C ASN A 95 -12.04 -1.77 -6.00
N VAL A 96 -11.58 -2.77 -5.25
CA VAL A 96 -12.42 -3.62 -4.41
C VAL A 96 -12.04 -3.39 -2.97
N ARG A 97 -13.01 -3.04 -2.15
CA ARG A 97 -12.86 -2.79 -0.73
C ARG A 97 -13.55 -3.89 0.05
N LEU A 98 -12.76 -4.69 0.73
CA LEU A 98 -13.23 -5.80 1.53
C LEU A 98 -13.00 -5.52 3.01
N ALA A 99 -13.92 -5.98 3.83
CA ALA A 99 -13.76 -6.07 5.28
C ALA A 99 -13.88 -7.54 5.69
N VAL A 100 -13.15 -7.93 6.70
CA VAL A 100 -13.19 -9.28 7.26
C VAL A 100 -13.88 -9.23 8.61
N LEU A 101 -14.99 -9.94 8.72
CA LEU A 101 -15.84 -10.04 9.91
C LEU A 101 -15.51 -11.32 10.68
N GLU A 102 -15.35 -11.22 12.00
CA GLU A 102 -15.43 -12.40 12.86
C GLU A 102 -16.92 -12.68 13.16
N LYS A 103 -17.38 -13.88 12.78
CA LYS A 103 -18.81 -14.20 12.69
C LYS A 103 -19.52 -14.30 14.05
N LYS A 104 -18.84 -14.77 15.09
CA LYS A 104 -19.45 -14.94 16.43
C LYS A 104 -19.62 -13.61 17.14
N THR A 105 -18.62 -12.76 17.08
CA THR A 105 -18.64 -11.43 17.71
C THR A 105 -19.33 -10.37 16.86
N GLN A 106 -19.49 -10.61 15.55
CA GLN A 106 -19.97 -9.63 14.56
C GLN A 106 -19.09 -8.36 14.51
N LYS A 107 -17.77 -8.53 14.72
CA LYS A 107 -16.80 -7.43 14.73
C LYS A 107 -15.81 -7.55 13.60
N TRP A 108 -15.38 -6.39 13.07
CA TRP A 108 -14.40 -6.32 11.99
C TRP A 108 -12.99 -6.59 12.52
N VAL A 109 -12.29 -7.55 11.90
CA VAL A 109 -10.90 -7.89 12.24
C VAL A 109 -9.88 -7.24 11.31
N GLY A 110 -10.32 -6.66 10.20
CA GLY A 110 -9.44 -5.92 9.31
C GLY A 110 -10.02 -5.62 7.95
N PHE A 111 -9.23 -4.85 7.17
CA PHE A 111 -9.67 -4.23 5.92
C PHE A 111 -8.65 -4.45 4.80
N ILE A 112 -9.17 -4.71 3.61
CA ILE A 112 -8.40 -5.02 2.42
C ILE A 112 -8.86 -4.12 1.27
N ARG A 113 -7.90 -3.59 0.50
CA ARG A 113 -8.16 -2.94 -0.78
C ARG A 113 -7.32 -3.58 -1.87
N LEU A 114 -8.01 -4.11 -2.87
CA LEU A 114 -7.41 -4.68 -4.07
C LEU A 114 -7.66 -3.76 -5.25
N GLY A 115 -6.70 -3.64 -6.14
CA GLY A 115 -6.80 -2.76 -7.30
C GLY A 115 -5.98 -3.20 -8.50
N SER A 116 -5.89 -2.32 -9.49
CA SER A 116 -5.04 -2.52 -10.66
C SER A 116 -3.56 -2.52 -10.26
N PRO A 117 -2.75 -3.43 -10.79
CA PRO A 117 -1.33 -3.46 -10.47
C PRO A 117 -0.60 -2.25 -11.07
N THR A 118 0.52 -1.87 -10.45
CA THR A 118 1.45 -0.90 -11.06
C THR A 118 2.19 -1.55 -12.22
N ILE A 119 2.34 -0.83 -13.34
CA ILE A 119 3.00 -1.37 -14.55
C ILE A 119 4.49 -1.55 -14.33
N MET A 120 5.16 -0.56 -13.76
CA MET A 120 6.61 -0.59 -13.54
C MET A 120 6.94 -1.21 -12.18
N MET A 121 7.40 -2.47 -12.20
CA MET A 121 7.85 -3.17 -10.98
C MET A 121 8.95 -4.16 -11.31
N LYS A 122 10.18 -3.81 -11.00
CA LYS A 122 11.38 -4.59 -11.35
C LYS A 122 11.33 -6.06 -10.87
N PRO A 123 11.01 -6.37 -9.60
CA PRO A 123 11.02 -7.77 -9.15
C PRO A 123 9.96 -8.62 -9.85
N ARG A 124 8.81 -8.04 -10.21
CA ARG A 124 7.81 -8.74 -11.02
C ARG A 124 8.32 -8.99 -12.44
N ASN A 125 8.96 -7.99 -13.06
CA ASN A 125 9.53 -8.14 -14.41
C ASN A 125 10.57 -9.27 -14.43
N GLN A 126 11.40 -9.36 -13.39
CA GLN A 126 12.35 -10.48 -13.23
C GLN A 126 11.62 -11.82 -13.05
N LEU A 127 10.56 -11.87 -12.24
CA LEU A 127 9.74 -13.08 -12.05
C LEU A 127 9.11 -13.55 -13.36
N LEU A 128 8.61 -12.65 -14.18
CA LEU A 128 7.97 -12.95 -15.47
C LEU A 128 8.98 -13.18 -16.60
N GLY A 129 10.23 -12.76 -16.43
CA GLY A 129 11.28 -12.84 -17.46
C GLY A 129 11.11 -11.82 -18.59
N CYS A 130 10.36 -10.74 -18.38
CA CYS A 130 10.15 -9.67 -19.35
C CYS A 130 9.95 -8.32 -18.68
N VAL A 131 10.18 -7.24 -19.43
CA VAL A 131 9.84 -5.89 -19.00
C VAL A 131 8.41 -5.60 -19.45
N MET A 132 7.52 -5.36 -18.48
CA MET A 132 6.15 -4.93 -18.78
C MET A 132 6.19 -3.53 -19.39
N THR A 133 5.67 -3.42 -20.59
CA THR A 133 5.53 -2.15 -21.32
C THR A 133 4.08 -1.70 -21.34
N ASN A 134 3.86 -0.44 -21.78
CA ASN A 134 2.51 0.08 -22.01
C ASN A 134 1.94 -0.35 -23.38
N GLU A 135 2.56 -1.29 -24.06
CA GLU A 135 2.01 -1.88 -25.26
C GLU A 135 0.65 -2.50 -24.99
N LEU A 136 -0.33 -2.15 -25.81
CA LEU A 136 -1.75 -2.34 -25.48
C LEU A 136 -2.12 -3.80 -25.19
N GLU A 137 -1.65 -4.74 -26.00
CA GLU A 137 -2.00 -6.17 -25.85
C GLU A 137 -1.42 -6.79 -24.59
N THR A 138 -0.12 -6.58 -24.33
CA THR A 138 0.56 -7.11 -23.15
C THR A 138 0.01 -6.47 -21.87
N ALA A 139 -0.25 -5.15 -21.90
CA ALA A 139 -0.83 -4.43 -20.76
C ALA A 139 -2.26 -4.90 -20.47
N GLN A 140 -3.06 -5.22 -21.48
CA GLN A 140 -4.43 -5.74 -21.29
C GLN A 140 -4.41 -7.12 -20.66
N SER A 141 -3.61 -8.07 -21.18
CA SER A 141 -3.47 -9.42 -20.64
C SER A 141 -2.97 -9.37 -19.19
N PHE A 142 -1.94 -8.60 -18.92
CA PHE A 142 -1.42 -8.36 -17.58
C PHE A 142 -2.48 -7.82 -16.64
N ASN A 143 -3.20 -6.76 -17.05
CA ASN A 143 -4.24 -6.17 -16.23
C ASN A 143 -5.42 -7.13 -15.96
N ARG A 144 -5.80 -7.97 -16.93
CA ARG A 144 -6.88 -8.97 -16.75
C ARG A 144 -6.47 -10.12 -15.81
N ALA A 145 -5.19 -10.41 -15.72
CA ALA A 145 -4.65 -11.56 -14.98
C ALA A 145 -4.10 -11.21 -13.60
N THR A 146 -3.91 -9.92 -13.29
CA THR A 146 -3.18 -9.48 -12.09
C THR A 146 -4.01 -8.54 -11.22
N ALA A 147 -3.93 -8.74 -9.90
CA ALA A 147 -4.47 -7.84 -8.88
C ALA A 147 -3.39 -7.46 -7.87
N MET A 148 -3.44 -6.22 -7.37
CA MET A 148 -2.51 -5.73 -6.35
C MET A 148 -3.24 -5.37 -5.05
N GLY A 149 -2.68 -5.83 -3.92
CA GLY A 149 -3.11 -5.45 -2.58
C GLY A 149 -2.42 -4.16 -2.14
N PHE A 150 -3.21 -3.08 -2.05
CA PHE A 150 -2.75 -1.77 -1.58
C PHE A 150 -2.95 -1.55 -0.09
N VAL A 151 -3.99 -2.15 0.47
CA VAL A 151 -4.32 -2.10 1.88
C VAL A 151 -4.56 -3.52 2.36
N ILE A 152 -3.82 -3.95 3.38
CA ILE A 152 -3.98 -5.23 4.07
C ILE A 152 -3.70 -4.92 5.53
N VAL A 153 -4.70 -4.38 6.24
CA VAL A 153 -4.54 -3.79 7.56
C VAL A 153 -5.50 -4.46 8.54
N PRO A 154 -4.98 -5.21 9.51
CA PRO A 154 -5.80 -5.76 10.60
C PRO A 154 -6.14 -4.67 11.63
N ALA A 155 -7.28 -4.78 12.26
CA ALA A 155 -7.58 -4.03 13.46
C ALA A 155 -6.59 -4.41 14.58
N GLN A 156 -6.22 -3.44 15.43
CA GLN A 156 -5.39 -3.73 16.59
C GLN A 156 -6.26 -3.82 17.83
N PRO A 157 -5.91 -4.69 18.75
CA PRO A 157 -4.75 -5.59 18.81
C PRO A 157 -4.94 -6.96 18.13
N PHE A 158 -6.01 -7.21 17.38
CA PHE A 158 -6.19 -8.47 16.64
C PHE A 158 -4.97 -8.77 15.76
N GLY A 159 -4.45 -7.76 15.08
CA GLY A 159 -3.28 -7.87 14.22
C GLY A 159 -2.07 -8.45 14.93
N PHE A 160 -1.76 -7.98 16.13
CA PHE A 160 -0.63 -8.43 16.94
C PHE A 160 -0.91 -9.75 17.64
N ASN A 161 -2.03 -9.84 18.37
CA ASN A 161 -2.33 -10.98 19.25
C ASN A 161 -2.63 -12.25 18.46
N TYR A 162 -3.29 -12.14 17.32
CA TYR A 162 -3.78 -13.26 16.54
C TYR A 162 -3.12 -13.40 15.16
N LEU A 163 -2.01 -12.68 14.90
CA LEU A 163 -1.36 -12.66 13.59
C LEU A 163 -2.33 -12.24 12.47
N GLY A 164 -3.17 -11.23 12.75
CA GLY A 164 -4.21 -10.77 11.83
C GLY A 164 -3.69 -10.34 10.46
N GLY A 165 -2.48 -9.75 10.38
CA GLY A 165 -1.85 -9.43 9.11
C GLY A 165 -1.60 -10.65 8.22
N LYS A 166 -1.27 -11.82 8.80
CA LYS A 166 -1.14 -13.08 8.05
C LYS A 166 -2.50 -13.61 7.58
N LEU A 167 -3.54 -13.48 8.41
CA LEU A 167 -4.91 -13.85 8.03
C LEU A 167 -5.36 -13.06 6.80
N LEU A 168 -5.29 -11.73 6.88
CA LEU A 168 -5.74 -10.87 5.78
C LEU A 168 -4.95 -11.09 4.49
N ALA A 169 -3.64 -11.28 4.60
CA ALA A 169 -2.80 -11.57 3.44
C ALA A 169 -3.14 -12.95 2.82
N ALA A 170 -3.44 -13.95 3.65
CA ALA A 170 -3.90 -15.25 3.18
C ALA A 170 -5.27 -15.14 2.49
N ILE A 171 -6.21 -14.38 3.05
CA ILE A 171 -7.53 -14.11 2.45
C ILE A 171 -7.38 -13.47 1.08
N CYS A 172 -6.44 -12.52 0.89
CA CYS A 172 -6.16 -11.94 -0.44
C CYS A 172 -5.74 -13.00 -1.48
N CYS A 173 -5.14 -14.10 -1.03
CA CYS A 173 -4.71 -15.20 -1.89
C CYS A 173 -5.80 -16.26 -2.09
N SER A 174 -7.01 -16.10 -1.57
CA SER A 174 -8.08 -17.10 -1.67
C SER A 174 -8.76 -17.09 -3.03
N HIS A 175 -9.27 -18.26 -3.42
CA HIS A 175 -10.10 -18.41 -4.62
C HIS A 175 -11.38 -17.58 -4.51
N GLU A 176 -11.95 -17.45 -3.32
CA GLU A 176 -13.18 -16.71 -3.05
C GLU A 176 -12.97 -15.20 -3.32
N VAL A 177 -11.87 -14.62 -2.84
CA VAL A 177 -11.54 -13.21 -3.14
C VAL A 177 -11.17 -13.03 -4.62
N ARG A 178 -10.46 -13.98 -5.20
CA ARG A 178 -10.18 -14.01 -6.64
C ARG A 178 -11.46 -13.98 -7.48
N GLU A 179 -12.49 -14.73 -7.09
CA GLU A 179 -13.78 -14.76 -7.80
C GLU A 179 -14.57 -13.45 -7.67
N ILE A 180 -14.47 -12.73 -6.55
CA ILE A 180 -15.02 -11.36 -6.42
C ILE A 180 -14.44 -10.45 -7.50
N LEU A 181 -13.10 -10.46 -7.67
CA LEU A 181 -12.41 -9.68 -8.70
C LEU A 181 -12.83 -10.10 -10.11
N ASN A 182 -12.87 -11.41 -10.38
CA ASN A 182 -13.22 -11.95 -11.68
C ASN A 182 -14.64 -11.57 -12.11
N LYS A 183 -15.60 -11.70 -11.20
CA LYS A 183 -17.01 -11.33 -11.44
C LYS A 183 -17.17 -9.83 -11.65
N LYS A 184 -16.57 -9.01 -10.76
CA LYS A 184 -16.75 -7.55 -10.80
C LYS A 184 -16.13 -6.90 -12.03
N TYR A 185 -14.97 -7.37 -12.47
CA TYR A 185 -14.17 -6.73 -13.53
C TYR A 185 -13.96 -7.61 -14.76
N LYS A 186 -14.65 -8.74 -14.87
CA LYS A 186 -14.49 -9.71 -15.97
C LYS A 186 -13.03 -10.11 -16.17
N MET A 187 -12.36 -10.44 -15.06
CA MET A 187 -10.95 -10.82 -15.03
C MET A 187 -10.75 -12.34 -15.17
N ASN A 188 -9.49 -12.71 -15.39
CA ASN A 188 -8.98 -14.07 -15.28
C ASN A 188 -7.79 -14.09 -14.34
N THR A 189 -8.00 -13.64 -13.08
CA THR A 189 -6.95 -13.37 -12.11
C THR A 189 -6.17 -14.65 -11.77
N CYS A 190 -4.86 -14.61 -11.94
CA CYS A 190 -3.96 -15.72 -11.59
C CYS A 190 -2.64 -15.23 -10.91
N LEU A 191 -2.47 -13.91 -10.79
CA LEU A 191 -1.38 -13.31 -10.06
C LEU A 191 -1.94 -12.28 -9.07
N PHE A 192 -1.68 -12.48 -7.78
CA PHE A 192 -1.85 -11.47 -6.75
C PHE A 192 -0.47 -10.95 -6.35
N GLU A 193 -0.36 -9.66 -6.15
CA GLU A 193 0.88 -9.04 -5.72
C GLU A 193 0.65 -7.99 -4.62
N THR A 194 1.64 -7.81 -3.76
CA THR A 194 1.66 -6.76 -2.75
C THR A 194 3.09 -6.40 -2.38
N THR A 195 3.27 -5.27 -1.72
CA THR A 195 4.57 -4.82 -1.23
C THR A 195 4.53 -4.54 0.27
N SER A 196 5.66 -4.73 0.94
CA SER A 196 5.84 -4.40 2.36
C SER A 196 7.02 -3.45 2.53
N LEU A 197 6.82 -2.41 3.34
CA LEU A 197 7.90 -1.52 3.80
C LEU A 197 8.82 -2.19 4.84
N TYR A 198 8.34 -3.25 5.49
CA TYR A 198 9.09 -3.97 6.52
C TYR A 198 9.92 -5.10 5.93
N GLY A 199 11.03 -5.42 6.61
CA GLY A 199 11.90 -6.54 6.26
C GLY A 199 13.09 -6.19 5.37
N THR A 200 13.31 -4.91 5.02
CA THR A 200 14.56 -4.42 4.42
C THR A 200 15.44 -3.70 5.42
N THR A 201 14.85 -2.82 6.22
CA THR A 201 15.54 -1.97 7.19
C THR A 201 15.02 -2.13 8.62
N LYS A 202 13.90 -2.82 8.79
CA LYS A 202 13.23 -3.06 10.07
C LYS A 202 12.83 -4.53 10.20
N ALA A 203 12.15 -4.83 11.32
CA ALA A 203 11.63 -6.14 11.67
C ALA A 203 11.07 -6.96 10.49
N ILE A 204 10.98 -8.25 10.68
CA ILE A 204 10.44 -9.22 9.72
C ILE A 204 9.10 -8.75 9.16
N SER A 205 8.93 -8.83 7.85
CA SER A 205 7.64 -8.54 7.21
C SER A 205 6.56 -9.51 7.69
N GLN A 206 5.34 -8.99 7.90
CA GLN A 206 4.18 -9.84 8.24
C GLN A 206 3.90 -10.94 7.19
N TYR A 207 4.41 -10.78 5.96
CA TYR A 207 4.23 -11.74 4.87
C TYR A 207 5.30 -12.83 4.82
N ASP A 208 6.34 -12.76 5.65
CA ASP A 208 7.36 -13.79 5.69
C ASP A 208 6.80 -15.10 6.31
N GLY A 209 7.26 -16.24 5.78
CA GLY A 209 6.81 -17.55 6.23
C GLY A 209 5.40 -17.95 5.77
N MET A 210 4.88 -17.34 4.68
CA MET A 210 3.55 -17.62 4.14
C MET A 210 3.52 -18.57 2.93
N LYS A 211 4.65 -19.20 2.56
CA LYS A 211 4.64 -20.21 1.48
C LYS A 211 3.67 -21.35 1.82
N PRO A 212 2.93 -21.89 0.83
CA PRO A 212 3.00 -21.59 -0.62
C PRO A 212 2.12 -20.40 -1.06
N TYR A 213 1.36 -19.79 -0.16
CA TYR A 213 0.31 -18.79 -0.47
C TYR A 213 0.90 -17.48 -0.98
N LEU A 214 1.86 -16.93 -0.25
CA LEU A 214 2.53 -15.69 -0.59
C LEU A 214 4.05 -15.91 -0.54
N ARG A 215 4.74 -15.53 -1.63
CA ARG A 215 6.17 -15.77 -1.83
C ARG A 215 6.90 -14.45 -1.97
N PHE A 216 8.05 -14.34 -1.33
CA PHE A 216 8.98 -13.24 -1.58
C PHE A 216 9.53 -13.33 -3.01
N GLY A 217 9.41 -12.26 -3.77
CA GLY A 217 9.81 -12.18 -5.19
C GLY A 217 10.91 -11.16 -5.45
N GLY A 218 11.47 -10.52 -4.42
CA GLY A 218 12.55 -9.55 -4.59
C GLY A 218 12.26 -8.21 -3.89
N VAL A 219 13.10 -7.23 -4.18
CA VAL A 219 13.03 -5.89 -3.59
C VAL A 219 12.77 -4.87 -4.70
N THR A 220 11.85 -3.93 -4.45
CA THR A 220 11.56 -2.87 -5.40
C THR A 220 12.70 -1.87 -5.44
N GLU A 221 12.94 -1.27 -6.60
CA GLU A 221 13.71 -0.04 -6.68
C GLU A 221 12.76 1.12 -6.44
N SER A 222 13.06 1.94 -5.45
CA SER A 222 12.27 3.13 -5.23
C SER A 222 13.04 4.36 -5.69
N ASN A 223 12.56 5.00 -6.74
CA ASN A 223 12.90 6.37 -7.05
C ASN A 223 11.83 7.26 -6.39
N PHE A 224 12.04 7.60 -5.15
CA PHE A 224 11.15 8.53 -4.48
C PHE A 224 11.46 9.94 -4.92
N LEU A 225 10.42 10.64 -5.33
CA LEU A 225 10.49 12.07 -5.52
C LEU A 225 9.96 12.75 -4.26
N PRO A 226 10.71 13.66 -3.65
CA PRO A 226 10.26 14.36 -2.48
C PRO A 226 8.96 15.12 -2.75
N MET A 227 7.86 14.67 -2.18
CA MET A 227 6.56 15.34 -2.26
C MET A 227 6.15 15.80 -0.87
N MET A 228 5.85 17.06 -0.74
CA MET A 228 5.18 17.60 0.45
C MET A 228 3.69 17.30 0.39
N HIS A 229 3.05 17.31 1.55
CA HIS A 229 1.61 17.10 1.70
C HIS A 229 1.00 18.17 2.61
N GLY A 230 -0.33 18.27 2.58
CA GLY A 230 -1.08 19.19 3.42
C GLY A 230 -0.79 20.65 3.10
N LYS A 231 -0.95 21.50 4.11
CA LYS A 231 -0.81 22.95 4.00
C LYS A 231 0.54 23.40 3.42
N PRO A 232 1.72 22.88 3.84
CA PRO A 232 3.00 23.27 3.26
C PRO A 232 3.10 23.11 1.75
N TYR A 233 2.50 22.04 1.21
CA TYR A 233 2.42 21.82 -0.24
C TYR A 233 1.54 22.86 -0.93
N GLU A 234 0.34 23.12 -0.39
CA GLU A 234 -0.61 24.07 -0.99
C GLU A 234 -0.05 25.50 -0.95
N ASP A 235 0.54 25.90 0.17
CA ASP A 235 1.16 27.22 0.34
C ASP A 235 2.32 27.40 -0.66
N LEU A 236 3.21 26.43 -0.80
CA LEU A 236 4.32 26.51 -1.76
C LEU A 236 3.85 26.51 -3.21
N LYS A 237 2.86 25.66 -3.55
CA LYS A 237 2.25 25.64 -4.89
C LYS A 237 1.67 27.03 -5.22
N ASN A 238 0.83 27.57 -4.35
CA ASN A 238 0.18 28.86 -4.57
C ASN A 238 1.24 29.97 -4.69
N TYR A 239 2.25 30.00 -3.81
CA TYR A 239 3.35 30.96 -3.89
C TYR A 239 4.05 30.94 -5.26
N VAL A 240 4.33 29.74 -5.80
CA VAL A 240 4.98 29.62 -7.11
C VAL A 240 4.01 29.95 -8.25
N GLU A 241 2.75 29.55 -8.17
CA GLU A 241 1.72 29.87 -9.18
C GLU A 241 1.45 31.39 -9.23
N ASP A 242 1.52 32.10 -8.11
CA ASP A 242 1.41 33.58 -8.06
C ASP A 242 2.56 34.29 -8.80
N ILE A 243 3.75 33.67 -8.84
CA ILE A 243 4.94 34.23 -9.50
C ILE A 243 4.97 33.93 -10.99
N VAL A 244 4.73 32.68 -11.37
CA VAL A 244 4.98 32.18 -12.74
C VAL A 244 3.71 31.83 -13.50
N GLY A 245 2.54 31.97 -12.86
CA GLY A 245 1.26 31.50 -13.36
C GLY A 245 1.09 29.97 -13.22
N GLN A 246 -0.03 29.46 -13.68
CA GLN A 246 -0.27 28.01 -13.68
C GLN A 246 0.71 27.30 -14.63
N PHE A 247 1.61 26.49 -14.08
CA PHE A 247 2.68 25.82 -14.82
C PHE A 247 2.45 24.31 -15.07
N VAL A 248 1.40 23.73 -14.44
CA VAL A 248 0.95 22.36 -14.70
C VAL A 248 -0.56 22.38 -14.97
N PRO A 249 -1.02 21.83 -16.12
CA PRO A 249 -2.44 21.79 -16.46
C PRO A 249 -3.31 21.18 -15.36
N ALA A 250 -4.55 21.67 -15.21
CA ALA A 250 -5.46 21.21 -14.16
C ALA A 250 -5.85 19.73 -14.32
N ASP A 251 -5.93 19.25 -15.56
CA ASP A 251 -6.29 17.90 -15.96
C ASP A 251 -5.07 16.94 -16.06
N ALA A 252 -3.86 17.44 -15.76
CA ALA A 252 -2.64 16.64 -15.86
C ALA A 252 -2.67 15.41 -14.94
N SER A 253 -2.41 14.23 -15.49
CA SER A 253 -2.19 13.01 -14.71
C SER A 253 -1.01 13.20 -13.75
N SER A 254 -1.12 12.68 -12.51
CA SER A 254 -0.12 12.86 -11.45
C SER A 254 0.26 14.33 -11.22
N ARG A 255 -0.74 15.22 -11.25
CA ARG A 255 -0.54 16.68 -11.21
C ARG A 255 0.33 17.12 -10.03
N LYS A 256 0.08 16.62 -8.84
CA LYS A 256 0.88 16.93 -7.63
C LYS A 256 2.36 16.59 -7.79
N LEU A 257 2.66 15.43 -8.36
CA LEU A 257 4.03 15.01 -8.65
C LEU A 257 4.70 15.95 -9.66
N LYS A 258 4.00 16.29 -10.74
CA LYS A 258 4.52 17.23 -11.76
C LYS A 258 4.78 18.61 -11.18
N ILE A 259 3.89 19.13 -10.34
CA ILE A 259 4.09 20.40 -9.63
C ILE A 259 5.34 20.34 -8.77
N SER A 260 5.46 19.34 -7.89
CA SER A 260 6.60 19.20 -6.98
C SER A 260 7.94 19.10 -7.74
N THR A 261 7.99 18.26 -8.77
CA THR A 261 9.21 18.11 -9.59
C THR A 261 9.58 19.38 -10.36
N THR A 262 8.59 20.13 -10.84
CA THR A 262 8.82 21.40 -11.54
C THR A 262 9.36 22.47 -10.58
N ILE A 263 8.78 22.57 -9.38
CA ILE A 263 9.28 23.52 -8.35
C ILE A 263 10.72 23.18 -7.99
N ILE A 264 11.04 21.90 -7.73
CA ILE A 264 12.42 21.46 -7.47
C ILE A 264 13.34 21.84 -8.62
N ALA A 265 12.94 21.63 -9.87
CA ALA A 265 13.75 21.97 -11.04
C ALA A 265 13.98 23.47 -11.18
N MET A 266 12.96 24.31 -10.97
CA MET A 266 13.07 25.77 -11.00
C MET A 266 13.98 26.27 -9.89
N THR A 267 13.80 25.78 -8.65
CA THR A 267 14.63 26.14 -7.49
C THR A 267 16.09 25.81 -7.73
N LYS A 268 16.36 24.58 -8.17
CA LYS A 268 17.70 24.12 -8.54
C LYS A 268 18.35 24.97 -9.62
N ALA A 269 17.61 25.32 -10.67
CA ALA A 269 18.14 26.14 -11.77
C ALA A 269 18.51 27.56 -11.32
N SER A 270 17.67 28.17 -10.49
CA SER A 270 17.86 29.52 -10.00
C SER A 270 18.98 29.65 -8.94
N LEU A 271 19.23 28.58 -8.16
CA LEU A 271 20.31 28.53 -7.19
C LEU A 271 21.68 28.15 -7.78
N LYS A 272 21.75 27.73 -9.03
CA LYS A 272 22.95 27.14 -9.64
C LYS A 272 24.24 27.98 -9.45
N ASN A 273 24.14 29.30 -9.50
CA ASN A 273 25.25 30.23 -9.34
C ASN A 273 25.52 30.62 -7.88
N HIS A 274 24.75 30.13 -6.92
CA HIS A 274 24.85 30.40 -5.48
C HIS A 274 25.19 29.10 -4.77
N LYS A 275 26.45 28.72 -4.81
CA LYS A 275 26.95 27.38 -4.44
C LYS A 275 26.48 26.93 -3.03
N SER A 276 26.53 27.79 -2.03
CA SER A 276 26.12 27.44 -0.67
C SER A 276 24.65 27.03 -0.59
N ASP A 277 23.76 27.84 -1.18
CA ASP A 277 22.32 27.61 -1.15
C ASP A 277 21.96 26.39 -2.03
N TYR A 278 22.63 26.25 -3.17
CA TYR A 278 22.49 25.10 -4.07
C TYR A 278 22.87 23.80 -3.40
N ASP A 279 24.03 23.75 -2.72
CA ASP A 279 24.53 22.54 -2.06
C ASP A 279 23.62 22.17 -0.87
N SER A 280 23.16 23.15 -0.07
CA SER A 280 22.19 22.94 1.02
C SER A 280 20.88 22.37 0.50
N PHE A 281 20.30 22.98 -0.54
CA PHE A 281 19.05 22.50 -1.14
C PHE A 281 19.20 21.09 -1.72
N MET A 282 20.29 20.83 -2.45
CA MET A 282 20.53 19.49 -3.03
C MET A 282 20.73 18.44 -1.96
N ASN A 283 21.40 18.75 -0.85
CA ASN A 283 21.54 17.85 0.30
C ASN A 283 20.17 17.52 0.92
N THR A 284 19.31 18.53 1.06
CA THR A 284 17.93 18.33 1.52
C THR A 284 17.14 17.41 0.60
N ILE A 285 17.23 17.61 -0.72
CA ILE A 285 16.55 16.77 -1.70
C ILE A 285 17.08 15.31 -1.67
N GLU A 286 18.39 15.11 -1.56
CA GLU A 286 18.98 13.76 -1.46
C GLU A 286 18.61 13.08 -0.13
N LYS A 287 18.62 13.83 0.98
CA LYS A 287 18.13 13.32 2.28
C LYS A 287 16.65 12.89 2.19
N ALA A 288 15.81 13.73 1.56
CA ALA A 288 14.40 13.39 1.34
C ALA A 288 14.21 12.16 0.45
N LYS A 289 15.00 12.00 -0.59
CA LYS A 289 15.02 10.76 -1.40
C LYS A 289 15.43 9.53 -0.59
N GLY A 290 16.34 9.70 0.34
CA GLY A 290 16.78 8.65 1.27
C GLY A 290 15.69 8.20 2.28
N LEU A 291 14.60 9.00 2.47
CA LEU A 291 13.44 8.57 3.25
C LEU A 291 12.70 7.39 2.62
N THR A 292 12.94 7.11 1.36
CA THR A 292 12.28 6.01 0.65
C THR A 292 12.99 4.71 0.92
N GLU A 293 12.30 3.83 1.59
CA GLU A 293 12.79 2.47 1.76
C GLU A 293 12.41 1.63 0.54
N GLN A 294 13.33 0.75 0.14
CA GLN A 294 13.01 -0.33 -0.77
C GLN A 294 11.91 -1.17 -0.16
N LYS A 295 10.89 -1.51 -0.95
CA LYS A 295 9.81 -2.39 -0.51
C LYS A 295 10.12 -3.83 -0.88
N ARG A 296 9.81 -4.76 0.01
CA ARG A 296 9.81 -6.19 -0.32
C ARG A 296 8.57 -6.48 -1.16
N TYR A 297 8.78 -7.13 -2.29
CA TYR A 297 7.71 -7.57 -3.19
C TYR A 297 7.32 -9.01 -2.87
N TYR A 298 6.02 -9.24 -2.82
CA TYR A 298 5.43 -10.57 -2.59
C TYR A 298 4.38 -10.86 -3.64
N TYR A 299 4.26 -12.13 -4.01
CA TYR A 299 3.29 -12.59 -4.98
C TYR A 299 2.66 -13.93 -4.64
N SER A 300 1.48 -14.17 -5.18
CA SER A 300 0.74 -15.42 -5.15
C SER A 300 0.26 -15.78 -6.54
N ASN A 301 0.37 -17.06 -6.90
CA ASN A 301 -0.15 -17.59 -8.16
C ASN A 301 -1.51 -18.30 -8.01
N TYR A 302 -2.17 -18.16 -6.87
CA TYR A 302 -3.44 -18.82 -6.54
C TYR A 302 -3.44 -20.36 -6.80
N GLY A 303 -2.28 -21.00 -6.81
CA GLY A 303 -2.16 -22.42 -7.12
C GLY A 303 -2.30 -22.74 -8.62
N PHE A 304 -2.02 -21.80 -9.52
CA PHE A 304 -1.93 -22.06 -10.96
C PHE A 304 -0.49 -22.23 -11.41
N SER A 305 -0.19 -23.33 -12.09
CA SER A 305 1.17 -23.66 -12.52
C SER A 305 1.66 -22.80 -13.68
N ASN A 306 0.76 -22.41 -14.60
CA ASN A 306 1.07 -21.64 -15.81
C ASN A 306 0.73 -20.15 -15.72
N PHE A 307 0.64 -19.59 -14.51
CA PHE A 307 0.23 -18.19 -14.32
C PHE A 307 1.04 -17.19 -15.13
N LYS A 308 2.34 -17.44 -15.34
CA LYS A 308 3.21 -16.56 -16.14
C LYS A 308 2.74 -16.45 -17.58
N ASP A 309 2.39 -17.56 -18.20
CA ASP A 309 1.94 -17.56 -19.60
C ASP A 309 0.59 -16.87 -19.76
N VAL A 310 -0.30 -16.99 -18.77
CA VAL A 310 -1.58 -16.26 -18.77
C VAL A 310 -1.36 -14.76 -18.57
N VAL A 311 -0.52 -14.37 -17.63
CA VAL A 311 -0.16 -12.95 -17.39
C VAL A 311 0.46 -12.31 -18.65
N LEU A 312 1.28 -13.06 -19.38
CA LEU A 312 1.94 -12.61 -20.61
C LEU A 312 1.06 -12.71 -21.86
N GLY A 313 -0.19 -13.15 -21.73
CA GLY A 313 -1.13 -13.26 -22.84
C GLY A 313 -0.86 -14.40 -23.83
N LYS A 314 0.01 -15.37 -23.49
CA LYS A 314 0.30 -16.53 -24.33
C LYS A 314 -0.86 -17.52 -24.37
N THR A 315 -1.68 -17.55 -23.34
CA THR A 315 -2.88 -18.38 -23.22
C THR A 315 -3.85 -17.76 -22.20
N ASP A 316 -5.14 -17.99 -22.41
CA ASP A 316 -6.18 -17.63 -21.41
C ASP A 316 -6.55 -18.80 -20.48
N LYS A 317 -6.08 -20.02 -20.80
CA LYS A 317 -6.43 -21.23 -20.05
C LYS A 317 -5.52 -21.40 -18.85
N LEU A 318 -6.10 -21.36 -17.65
CA LEU A 318 -5.40 -21.64 -16.39
C LEU A 318 -5.26 -23.15 -16.15
N ILE A 319 -4.09 -23.56 -15.68
CA ILE A 319 -3.77 -24.95 -15.32
C ILE A 319 -3.58 -24.99 -13.80
N LYS A 320 -4.44 -25.79 -13.13
CA LYS A 320 -4.35 -26.01 -11.68
C LYS A 320 -3.07 -26.77 -11.34
N ASP A 321 -2.36 -26.29 -10.33
CA ASP A 321 -1.28 -27.05 -9.70
C ASP A 321 -1.91 -28.14 -8.83
N LYS A 322 -1.63 -29.39 -9.17
CA LYS A 322 -2.25 -30.57 -8.53
C LYS A 322 -2.02 -30.65 -7.02
N GLU A 323 -0.90 -30.13 -6.54
CA GLU A 323 -0.52 -30.23 -5.13
C GLU A 323 -0.99 -29.02 -4.31
N ASN A 324 -1.13 -27.87 -4.95
CA ASN A 324 -1.30 -26.61 -4.23
C ASN A 324 -2.64 -25.93 -4.48
N TYR A 325 -3.33 -26.19 -5.60
CA TYR A 325 -4.53 -25.43 -5.97
C TYR A 325 -5.59 -25.43 -4.84
N ASP A 326 -5.91 -26.57 -4.29
CA ASP A 326 -6.97 -26.70 -3.27
C ASP A 326 -6.59 -26.02 -1.94
N LYS A 327 -5.30 -25.81 -1.66
CA LYS A 327 -4.84 -25.07 -0.47
C LYS A 327 -5.30 -23.62 -0.46
N PHE A 328 -5.62 -23.05 -1.63
CA PHE A 328 -6.03 -21.64 -1.78
C PHE A 328 -7.54 -21.42 -1.59
N HIS A 329 -8.32 -22.42 -1.24
CA HIS A 329 -9.67 -22.19 -0.75
C HIS A 329 -9.65 -21.52 0.62
N LEU A 330 -10.56 -20.56 0.84
CA LEU A 330 -10.61 -19.74 2.05
C LEU A 330 -10.60 -20.59 3.34
N VAL A 331 -11.35 -21.69 3.35
CA VAL A 331 -11.40 -22.61 4.51
C VAL A 331 -10.01 -23.18 4.85
N ASN A 332 -9.22 -23.55 3.86
CA ASN A 332 -7.87 -24.12 4.06
C ASN A 332 -6.86 -23.03 4.49
N LEU A 333 -7.01 -21.81 3.97
CA LEU A 333 -6.20 -20.65 4.36
C LEU A 333 -6.47 -20.23 5.82
N VAL A 334 -7.73 -20.22 6.22
CA VAL A 334 -8.12 -19.93 7.61
C VAL A 334 -7.59 -21.01 8.55
N GLU A 335 -7.66 -22.29 8.17
CA GLU A 335 -7.11 -23.38 8.97
C GLU A 335 -5.58 -23.31 9.10
N TRP A 336 -4.88 -22.94 8.04
CA TRP A 336 -3.44 -22.69 8.10
C TRP A 336 -3.10 -21.54 9.05
N TRP A 337 -3.85 -20.43 8.98
CA TRP A 337 -3.68 -19.30 9.88
C TRP A 337 -3.99 -19.70 11.33
N ARG A 338 -5.08 -20.43 11.56
CA ARG A 338 -5.54 -20.86 12.88
C ARG A 338 -4.46 -21.60 13.64
N LYS A 339 -3.75 -22.52 13.01
CA LYS A 339 -2.62 -23.24 13.62
C LYS A 339 -1.52 -22.29 14.14
N LYS A 340 -1.22 -21.23 13.38
CA LYS A 340 -0.21 -20.24 13.77
C LYS A 340 -0.74 -19.30 14.86
N ALA A 341 -1.99 -18.88 14.74
CA ALA A 341 -2.63 -18.01 15.71
C ALA A 341 -2.79 -18.67 17.06
N CYS A 342 -3.16 -19.96 17.13
CA CYS A 342 -3.23 -20.73 18.36
C CYS A 342 -1.85 -20.83 19.06
N SER A 343 -0.79 -21.07 18.31
CA SER A 343 0.56 -21.07 18.87
C SER A 343 0.95 -19.71 19.45
N ARG A 344 0.65 -18.62 18.73
CA ARG A 344 0.89 -17.24 19.22
C ARG A 344 0.05 -16.93 20.45
N TYR A 345 -1.23 -17.27 20.43
CA TYR A 345 -2.16 -17.09 21.56
C TYR A 345 -1.68 -17.80 22.81
N ALA A 346 -1.28 -19.08 22.70
CA ALA A 346 -0.75 -19.84 23.84
C ALA A 346 0.52 -19.20 24.43
N THR A 347 1.42 -18.67 23.57
CA THR A 347 2.62 -17.95 24.03
C THR A 347 2.23 -16.71 24.85
N LEU A 348 1.31 -15.90 24.34
CA LEU A 348 0.87 -14.66 25.02
C LEU A 348 0.13 -14.96 26.32
N GLN A 349 -0.64 -16.05 26.39
CA GLN A 349 -1.29 -16.47 27.63
C GLN A 349 -0.31 -16.96 28.70
N ALA A 350 0.83 -17.50 28.29
CA ALA A 350 1.88 -17.97 29.22
C ALA A 350 2.78 -16.82 29.72
N GLU A 351 2.81 -15.68 29.03
CA GLU A 351 3.57 -14.48 29.41
C GLU A 351 2.79 -13.54 30.35
N ASN A 352 1.47 -13.73 30.49
CA ASN A 352 0.57 -12.99 31.41
C ASN A 352 0.29 -13.80 32.68
#